data_0a7e148850be94ac06aa32df4c12a040
#
_entry.id   0a7e148850be94ac06aa32df4c12a040
#
_cell.length_a   1.000
_cell.length_b   1.000
_cell.length_c   1.000
_cell.angle_alpha   90.00
_cell.angle_beta   90.00
_cell.angle_gamma   90.00
#
_symmetry.space_group_name_H-M   'P 1'
#
loop_
_entity.id
_entity.type
_entity.pdbx_description
1 polymer ?
#
loop_
_entity_poly.entity_id
_entity_poly.type
_entity_poly.pdbx_seq_one_letter_code
_entity_poly.pdbx_strand_id
1 'polypeptide(L)'
;MSPAAPDSPQPEPPAPPVCVVGIGADGWRGLSVASKDALREADVLIGGPRQLDLLPEECDGERVAWPSPLRPAVPRLLAAHPGRRISVLASGDPMFYGIGRALSEEAGAAALRILPHPSSVSYACARLGWPVEDTEVVTLVGRPAARLAAALYDGRRVLVLSAGASTPAEIAALLRDRGYGRSR
;
A
#
# COMPACT_ATOMS: atom_id res chain seq x y z
N MET A 1 -5.83 8.84 -62.21
CA MET A 1 -6.33 8.98 -60.83
C MET A 1 -5.79 7.77 -60.04
N SER A 2 -4.72 7.98 -59.25
CA SER A 2 -4.20 6.93 -58.36
C SER A 2 -5.07 6.81 -57.13
N PRO A 3 -5.42 5.61 -56.68
CA PRO A 3 -6.15 5.45 -55.44
C PRO A 3 -5.26 5.85 -54.22
N ALA A 4 -5.83 6.62 -53.32
CA ALA A 4 -5.17 6.99 -52.05
C ALA A 4 -4.88 5.72 -51.26
N ALA A 5 -3.65 5.63 -50.72
CA ALA A 5 -3.27 4.57 -49.81
C ALA A 5 -4.15 4.59 -48.55
N PRO A 6 -4.53 3.45 -47.97
CA PRO A 6 -5.29 3.44 -46.75
C PRO A 6 -4.46 4.07 -45.61
N ASP A 7 -5.13 4.95 -44.84
CA ASP A 7 -4.57 5.65 -43.71
C ASP A 7 -4.07 4.61 -42.68
N SER A 8 -2.78 4.64 -42.38
CA SER A 8 -2.20 3.73 -41.39
C SER A 8 -2.81 4.05 -40.01
N PRO A 9 -3.25 3.04 -39.24
CA PRO A 9 -3.82 3.28 -37.91
C PRO A 9 -2.80 4.04 -37.06
N GLN A 10 -3.22 5.21 -36.55
CA GLN A 10 -2.40 5.96 -35.60
C GLN A 10 -2.20 5.10 -34.35
N PRO A 11 -0.99 5.06 -33.76
CA PRO A 11 -0.76 4.35 -32.53
C PRO A 11 -1.70 4.88 -31.44
N GLU A 12 -2.42 3.98 -30.79
CA GLU A 12 -3.27 4.33 -29.65
C GLU A 12 -2.42 5.07 -28.59
N PRO A 13 -2.96 6.13 -27.98
CA PRO A 13 -2.24 6.81 -26.91
C PRO A 13 -1.92 5.81 -25.79
N PRO A 14 -0.75 5.91 -25.14
CA PRO A 14 -0.39 5.00 -24.07
C PRO A 14 -1.44 5.05 -22.97
N ALA A 15 -1.77 3.88 -22.44
CA ALA A 15 -2.73 3.77 -21.33
C ALA A 15 -2.29 4.65 -20.15
N PRO A 16 -3.22 5.34 -19.47
CA PRO A 16 -2.88 6.17 -18.32
C PRO A 16 -2.23 5.32 -17.22
N PRO A 17 -1.22 5.85 -16.51
CA PRO A 17 -0.59 5.11 -15.42
C PRO A 17 -1.59 4.83 -14.29
N VAL A 18 -1.48 3.65 -13.68
CA VAL A 18 -2.26 3.30 -12.49
C VAL A 18 -1.75 4.13 -11.31
N CYS A 19 -2.61 4.95 -10.72
CA CYS A 19 -2.29 5.69 -9.51
C CYS A 19 -2.39 4.77 -8.29
N VAL A 20 -1.36 4.76 -7.44
CA VAL A 20 -1.37 4.01 -6.17
C VAL A 20 -1.31 5.02 -5.03
N VAL A 21 -2.45 5.21 -4.37
CA VAL A 21 -2.64 6.27 -3.37
C VAL A 21 -2.60 5.67 -1.97
N GLY A 22 -1.63 6.10 -1.18
CA GLY A 22 -1.56 5.80 0.23
C GLY A 22 -2.63 6.60 1.00
N ILE A 23 -3.33 5.92 1.93
CA ILE A 23 -4.32 6.54 2.81
C ILE A 23 -4.13 6.05 4.25
N GLY A 24 -4.10 6.98 5.20
CA GLY A 24 -3.97 6.69 6.63
C GLY A 24 -5.31 6.57 7.34
N ALA A 25 -5.24 6.41 8.67
CA ALA A 25 -6.43 6.40 9.53
C ALA A 25 -7.12 7.79 9.62
N ASP A 26 -6.41 8.85 9.25
CA ASP A 26 -6.90 10.22 9.09
C ASP A 26 -7.78 10.40 7.84
N GLY A 27 -7.82 9.37 6.99
CA GLY A 27 -8.69 9.29 5.83
C GLY A 27 -8.47 10.41 4.82
N TRP A 28 -9.55 10.85 4.20
CA TRP A 28 -9.55 11.91 3.19
C TRP A 28 -8.85 13.21 3.63
N ARG A 29 -8.98 13.56 4.91
CA ARG A 29 -8.41 14.83 5.44
C ARG A 29 -6.88 14.83 5.40
N GLY A 30 -6.25 13.69 5.64
CA GLY A 30 -4.79 13.54 5.65
C GLY A 30 -4.15 13.47 4.27
N LEU A 31 -4.92 13.35 3.20
CA LEU A 31 -4.39 13.22 1.85
C LEU A 31 -3.83 14.54 1.31
N SER A 32 -2.73 14.43 0.57
CA SER A 32 -2.20 15.53 -0.23
C SER A 32 -3.19 15.96 -1.33
N VAL A 33 -3.03 17.17 -1.86
CA VAL A 33 -3.82 17.66 -3.01
C VAL A 33 -3.67 16.70 -4.18
N ALA A 34 -2.45 16.28 -4.52
CA ALA A 34 -2.20 15.37 -5.63
C ALA A 34 -2.88 14.00 -5.46
N SER A 35 -2.97 13.50 -4.20
CA SER A 35 -3.68 12.25 -3.90
C SER A 35 -5.19 12.41 -4.04
N LYS A 36 -5.73 13.55 -3.59
CA LYS A 36 -7.17 13.87 -3.72
C LYS A 36 -7.58 14.00 -5.18
N ASP A 37 -6.78 14.70 -5.98
CA ASP A 37 -7.06 14.89 -7.40
C ASP A 37 -7.02 13.56 -8.14
N ALA A 38 -6.01 12.71 -7.88
CA ALA A 38 -5.93 11.38 -8.47
C ALA A 38 -7.14 10.49 -8.14
N LEU A 39 -7.72 10.63 -6.94
CA LEU A 39 -8.91 9.88 -6.52
C LEU A 39 -10.21 10.44 -7.13
N ARG A 40 -10.33 11.76 -7.25
CA ARG A 40 -11.49 12.41 -7.92
C ARG A 40 -11.54 12.13 -9.41
N GLU A 41 -10.37 12.10 -10.05
CA GLU A 41 -10.26 11.89 -11.49
C GLU A 41 -10.35 10.41 -11.89
N ALA A 42 -10.32 9.49 -10.94
CA ALA A 42 -10.33 8.07 -11.22
C ALA A 42 -11.69 7.59 -11.73
N ASP A 43 -11.68 6.84 -12.82
CA ASP A 43 -12.86 6.14 -13.33
C ASP A 43 -13.14 4.85 -12.53
N VAL A 44 -12.07 4.28 -11.91
CA VAL A 44 -12.12 3.07 -11.09
C VAL A 44 -11.29 3.25 -9.83
N LEU A 45 -11.89 3.00 -8.69
CA LEU A 45 -11.30 3.09 -7.35
C LEU A 45 -11.20 1.68 -6.75
N ILE A 46 -9.99 1.13 -6.66
CA ILE A 46 -9.76 -0.21 -6.17
C ILE A 46 -9.15 -0.15 -4.76
N GLY A 47 -9.72 -0.87 -3.79
CA GLY A 47 -9.21 -0.83 -2.42
C GLY A 47 -9.85 -1.86 -1.50
N GLY A 48 -9.37 -1.95 -0.26
CA GLY A 48 -10.08 -2.66 0.80
C GLY A 48 -11.38 -1.92 1.18
N PRO A 49 -12.42 -2.63 1.66
CA PRO A 49 -13.69 -2.00 2.02
C PRO A 49 -13.51 -0.77 2.93
N ARG A 50 -12.70 -0.90 3.99
CA ARG A 50 -12.42 0.22 4.92
C ARG A 50 -11.77 1.43 4.25
N GLN A 51 -10.95 1.22 3.22
CA GLN A 51 -10.29 2.32 2.50
C GLN A 51 -11.27 3.01 1.55
N LEU A 52 -12.11 2.23 0.88
CA LEU A 52 -13.17 2.75 0.00
C LEU A 52 -14.21 3.56 0.80
N ASP A 53 -14.53 3.13 2.03
CA ASP A 53 -15.45 3.83 2.93
C ASP A 53 -14.91 5.19 3.43
N LEU A 54 -13.60 5.42 3.34
CA LEU A 54 -12.98 6.71 3.71
C LEU A 54 -13.10 7.76 2.62
N LEU A 55 -13.53 7.38 1.42
CA LEU A 55 -13.67 8.30 0.28
C LEU A 55 -15.01 9.03 0.31
N PRO A 56 -15.01 10.36 0.10
CA PRO A 56 -16.23 11.15 0.01
C PRO A 56 -17.01 10.85 -1.29
N GLU A 57 -18.24 11.35 -1.36
CA GLU A 57 -19.12 11.19 -2.53
C GLU A 57 -18.55 11.86 -3.80
N GLU A 58 -17.72 12.88 -3.66
CA GLU A 58 -17.04 13.54 -4.78
C GLU A 58 -16.05 12.63 -5.53
N CYS A 59 -15.70 11.46 -4.97
CA CYS A 59 -14.99 10.39 -5.64
C CYS A 59 -16.04 9.42 -6.21
N ASP A 60 -16.57 9.74 -7.39
CA ASP A 60 -17.70 9.06 -8.03
C ASP A 60 -17.32 7.87 -8.92
N GLY A 61 -16.02 7.58 -9.02
CA GLY A 61 -15.50 6.41 -9.74
C GLY A 61 -16.07 5.09 -9.21
N GLU A 62 -16.14 4.09 -10.09
CA GLU A 62 -16.58 2.73 -9.76
C GLU A 62 -15.74 2.14 -8.62
N ARG A 63 -16.37 1.79 -7.50
CA ARG A 63 -15.68 1.22 -6.32
C ARG A 63 -15.58 -0.28 -6.44
N VAL A 64 -14.35 -0.79 -6.51
CA VAL A 64 -14.02 -2.21 -6.64
C VAL A 64 -13.27 -2.68 -5.39
N ALA A 65 -13.90 -3.53 -4.60
CA ALA A 65 -13.24 -4.11 -3.43
C ALA A 65 -12.21 -5.16 -3.84
N TRP A 66 -11.08 -5.20 -3.12
CA TRP A 66 -10.09 -6.25 -3.26
C TRP A 66 -10.70 -7.64 -2.99
N PRO A 67 -10.51 -8.62 -3.88
CA PRO A 67 -10.82 -10.00 -3.55
C PRO A 67 -9.78 -10.59 -2.58
N SER A 68 -10.16 -11.67 -1.91
CA SER A 68 -9.23 -12.45 -1.10
C SER A 68 -9.02 -13.83 -1.73
N PRO A 69 -7.77 -14.27 -1.96
CA PRO A 69 -6.50 -13.58 -1.71
C PRO A 69 -6.21 -12.47 -2.73
N LEU A 70 -5.61 -11.38 -2.25
CA LEU A 70 -5.39 -10.17 -3.04
C LEU A 70 -4.35 -10.35 -4.18
N ARG A 71 -3.16 -10.86 -3.83
CA ARG A 71 -2.01 -10.86 -4.76
C ARG A 71 -2.28 -11.57 -6.10
N PRO A 72 -2.89 -12.76 -6.15
CA PRO A 72 -3.23 -13.43 -7.40
C PRO A 72 -4.29 -12.72 -8.25
N ALA A 73 -5.03 -11.77 -7.65
CA ALA A 73 -6.09 -11.06 -8.33
C ALA A 73 -5.62 -9.78 -9.05
N VAL A 74 -4.44 -9.27 -8.72
CA VAL A 74 -3.89 -8.01 -9.27
C VAL A 74 -3.90 -8.01 -10.81
N PRO A 75 -3.36 -9.02 -11.53
CA PRO A 75 -3.33 -9.00 -12.98
C PRO A 75 -4.73 -8.86 -13.58
N ARG A 76 -5.67 -9.64 -13.05
CA ARG A 76 -7.04 -9.66 -13.54
C ARG A 76 -7.79 -8.35 -13.26
N LEU A 77 -7.55 -7.75 -12.09
CA LEU A 77 -8.16 -6.47 -11.72
C LEU A 77 -7.70 -5.33 -12.64
N LEU A 78 -6.41 -5.28 -12.97
CA LEU A 78 -5.89 -4.26 -13.88
C LEU A 78 -6.39 -4.49 -15.31
N ALA A 79 -6.41 -5.73 -15.78
CA ALA A 79 -6.87 -6.10 -17.12
C ALA A 79 -8.40 -5.92 -17.32
N ALA A 80 -9.19 -5.90 -16.24
CA ALA A 80 -10.64 -5.73 -16.33
C ALA A 80 -11.08 -4.31 -16.72
N HIS A 81 -10.18 -3.32 -16.66
CA HIS A 81 -10.51 -1.90 -16.88
C HIS A 81 -9.59 -1.24 -17.92
N PRO A 82 -9.54 -1.74 -19.18
CA PRO A 82 -8.64 -1.23 -20.21
C PRO A 82 -8.96 0.23 -20.54
N GLY A 83 -7.92 1.06 -20.63
CA GLY A 83 -8.05 2.48 -21.00
C GLY A 83 -8.67 3.40 -19.95
N ARG A 84 -9.15 2.85 -18.81
CA ARG A 84 -9.74 3.65 -17.72
C ARG A 84 -8.64 4.15 -16.76
N ARG A 85 -8.88 5.31 -16.15
CA ARG A 85 -8.02 5.85 -15.08
C ARG A 85 -8.29 5.08 -13.80
N ILE A 86 -7.31 4.27 -13.39
CA ILE A 86 -7.41 3.43 -12.19
C ILE A 86 -6.66 4.10 -11.05
N SER A 87 -7.30 4.26 -9.90
CA SER A 87 -6.64 4.60 -8.63
C SER A 87 -6.80 3.46 -7.62
N VAL A 88 -5.65 3.01 -7.10
CA VAL A 88 -5.56 1.92 -6.14
C VAL A 88 -5.26 2.49 -4.76
N LEU A 89 -6.11 2.19 -3.77
CA LEU A 89 -5.91 2.60 -2.39
C LEU A 89 -5.02 1.60 -1.64
N ALA A 90 -4.04 2.12 -0.93
CA ALA A 90 -3.13 1.35 -0.09
C ALA A 90 -3.07 1.94 1.33
N SER A 91 -2.85 1.12 2.36
CA SER A 91 -2.70 1.62 3.73
C SER A 91 -1.33 2.28 3.91
N GLY A 92 -1.31 3.55 4.33
CA GLY A 92 -0.09 4.29 4.59
C GLY A 92 0.80 4.42 3.35
N ASP A 93 2.05 3.98 3.43
CA ASP A 93 2.96 3.98 2.30
C ASP A 93 2.77 2.71 1.44
N PRO A 94 2.36 2.84 0.17
CA PRO A 94 2.15 1.70 -0.72
C PRO A 94 3.39 0.81 -0.91
N MET A 95 4.59 1.38 -0.81
CA MET A 95 5.85 0.66 -1.02
C MET A 95 6.41 0.04 0.26
N PHE A 96 5.89 0.42 1.42
CA PHE A 96 6.34 -0.09 2.71
C PHE A 96 5.49 -1.26 3.20
N TYR A 97 5.86 -2.49 2.84
CA TYR A 97 5.08 -3.73 3.08
C TYR A 97 3.65 -3.70 2.53
N GLY A 98 3.39 -2.82 1.57
CA GLY A 98 2.09 -2.59 0.97
C GLY A 98 1.91 -3.26 -0.40
N ILE A 99 0.76 -2.98 -1.02
CA ILE A 99 0.37 -3.52 -2.33
C ILE A 99 1.24 -3.00 -3.49
N GLY A 100 1.93 -1.88 -3.30
CA GLY A 100 2.76 -1.26 -4.33
C GLY A 100 3.81 -2.21 -4.90
N ARG A 101 4.39 -3.09 -4.05
CA ARG A 101 5.31 -4.11 -4.52
C ARG A 101 4.66 -5.07 -5.53
N ALA A 102 3.48 -5.60 -5.21
CA ALA A 102 2.80 -6.54 -6.09
C ALA A 102 2.36 -5.87 -7.41
N LEU A 103 1.92 -4.61 -7.34
CA LEU A 103 1.59 -3.83 -8.52
C LEU A 103 2.81 -3.55 -9.40
N SER A 104 3.97 -3.24 -8.80
CA SER A 104 5.22 -3.00 -9.54
C SER A 104 5.75 -4.27 -10.19
N GLU A 105 5.62 -5.42 -9.54
CA GLU A 105 6.01 -6.72 -10.08
C GLU A 105 5.13 -7.13 -11.27
N GLU A 106 3.85 -6.74 -11.25
CA GLU A 106 2.86 -7.11 -12.28
C GLU A 106 2.82 -6.15 -13.46
N ALA A 107 2.70 -4.84 -13.20
CA ALA A 107 2.52 -3.82 -14.23
C ALA A 107 3.83 -3.16 -14.68
N GLY A 108 4.91 -3.35 -13.93
CA GLY A 108 6.15 -2.60 -14.09
C GLY A 108 6.09 -1.20 -13.46
N ALA A 109 7.21 -0.73 -12.95
CA ALA A 109 7.28 0.56 -12.24
C ALA A 109 6.89 1.77 -13.12
N ALA A 110 7.19 1.71 -14.41
CA ALA A 110 6.87 2.80 -15.36
C ALA A 110 5.35 2.97 -15.60
N ALA A 111 4.55 1.92 -15.36
CA ALA A 111 3.10 1.96 -15.50
C ALA A 111 2.39 2.46 -14.23
N LEU A 112 3.13 2.81 -13.17
CA LEU A 112 2.59 3.22 -11.88
C LEU A 112 2.96 4.67 -11.55
N ARG A 113 1.99 5.40 -10.99
CA ARG A 113 2.21 6.67 -10.30
C ARG A 113 1.91 6.46 -8.81
N ILE A 114 2.95 6.42 -7.98
CA ILE A 114 2.81 6.14 -6.54
C ILE A 114 2.77 7.46 -5.77
N LEU A 115 1.72 7.63 -4.98
CA LEU A 115 1.47 8.78 -4.11
C LEU A 115 1.45 8.29 -2.66
N PRO A 116 2.59 8.32 -1.95
CA PRO A 116 2.69 7.76 -0.61
C PRO A 116 1.99 8.64 0.43
N HIS A 117 1.55 7.99 1.50
CA HIS A 117 1.14 8.61 2.76
C HIS A 117 2.08 8.12 3.87
N PRO A 118 2.28 8.85 4.98
CA PRO A 118 3.11 8.37 6.06
C PRO A 118 2.70 6.97 6.53
N SER A 119 3.67 6.08 6.70
CA SER A 119 3.42 4.72 7.18
C SER A 119 3.05 4.72 8.67
N SER A 120 2.49 3.62 9.16
CA SER A 120 2.27 3.42 10.60
C SER A 120 3.58 3.49 11.40
N VAL A 121 4.71 3.11 10.78
CA VAL A 121 6.04 3.25 11.37
C VAL A 121 6.43 4.71 11.51
N SER A 122 6.20 5.53 10.49
CA SER A 122 6.49 6.97 10.55
C SER A 122 5.73 7.65 11.70
N TYR A 123 4.43 7.32 11.85
CA TYR A 123 3.62 7.84 12.96
C TYR A 123 4.08 7.33 14.32
N ALA A 124 4.44 6.04 14.42
CA ALA A 124 4.94 5.46 15.67
C ALA A 124 6.27 6.10 16.08
N CYS A 125 7.20 6.25 15.16
CA CYS A 125 8.49 6.91 15.38
C CYS A 125 8.31 8.36 15.83
N ALA A 126 7.45 9.12 15.16
CA ALA A 126 7.15 10.50 15.54
C ALA A 126 6.56 10.59 16.94
N ARG A 127 5.65 9.68 17.31
CA ARG A 127 5.01 9.64 18.64
C ARG A 127 5.98 9.24 19.76
N LEU A 128 6.94 8.35 19.45
CA LEU A 128 7.94 7.87 20.39
C LEU A 128 9.19 8.76 20.47
N GLY A 129 9.34 9.72 19.58
CA GLY A 129 10.57 10.49 19.43
C GLY A 129 11.77 9.63 19.00
N TRP A 130 11.51 8.57 18.20
CA TRP A 130 12.54 7.69 17.68
C TRP A 130 12.86 8.06 16.23
N PRO A 131 14.13 8.33 15.88
CA PRO A 131 14.51 8.42 14.46
C PRO A 131 14.24 7.10 13.74
N VAL A 132 13.72 7.18 12.51
CA VAL A 132 13.40 5.98 11.73
C VAL A 132 14.65 5.18 11.42
N GLU A 133 15.77 5.85 11.13
CA GLU A 133 17.07 5.28 10.84
C GLU A 133 17.68 4.51 12.01
N ASP A 134 17.29 4.84 13.25
CA ASP A 134 17.75 4.18 14.48
C ASP A 134 16.77 3.07 14.95
N THR A 135 15.75 2.79 14.16
CA THR A 135 14.67 1.88 14.54
C THR A 135 14.58 0.69 13.59
N GLU A 136 14.73 -0.52 14.14
CA GLU A 136 14.51 -1.75 13.38
C GLU A 136 13.02 -1.98 13.17
N VAL A 137 12.62 -2.36 11.96
CA VAL A 137 11.23 -2.68 11.64
C VAL A 137 11.08 -4.13 11.26
N VAL A 138 10.32 -4.87 12.04
CA VAL A 138 10.03 -6.29 11.80
C VAL A 138 8.55 -6.47 11.49
N THR A 139 8.23 -7.00 10.31
CA THR A 139 6.85 -7.38 10.00
C THR A 139 6.61 -8.84 10.34
N LEU A 140 5.53 -9.09 11.07
CA LEU A 140 4.99 -10.42 11.35
C LEU A 140 3.73 -10.72 10.54
N VAL A 141 3.28 -9.79 9.70
CA VAL A 141 2.15 -10.03 8.79
C VAL A 141 2.51 -11.14 7.81
N GLY A 142 1.80 -12.27 7.92
CA GLY A 142 2.07 -13.49 7.14
C GLY A 142 3.41 -14.17 7.45
N ARG A 143 3.99 -13.92 8.64
CA ARG A 143 5.31 -14.45 9.04
C ARG A 143 5.31 -14.89 10.50
N PRO A 144 6.08 -15.93 10.87
CA PRO A 144 6.13 -16.43 12.24
C PRO A 144 6.80 -15.42 13.19
N ALA A 145 6.36 -15.37 14.45
CA ALA A 145 6.91 -14.52 15.50
C ALA A 145 8.42 -14.77 15.73
N ALA A 146 8.90 -15.97 15.45
CA ALA A 146 10.32 -16.33 15.54
C ALA A 146 11.25 -15.40 14.72
N ARG A 147 10.75 -14.74 13.67
CA ARG A 147 11.55 -13.76 12.90
C ARG A 147 12.02 -12.57 13.74
N LEU A 148 11.27 -12.21 14.78
CA LEU A 148 11.68 -11.15 15.69
C LEU A 148 13.01 -11.48 16.39
N ALA A 149 13.30 -12.75 16.60
CA ALA A 149 14.51 -13.19 17.32
C ALA A 149 15.80 -12.66 16.72
N ALA A 150 15.89 -12.52 15.40
CA ALA A 150 17.07 -12.02 14.71
C ALA A 150 17.30 -10.51 14.90
N ALA A 151 16.28 -9.77 15.34
CA ALA A 151 16.35 -8.34 15.60
C ALA A 151 16.57 -7.99 17.08
N LEU A 152 16.62 -9.01 17.97
CA LEU A 152 16.73 -8.80 19.41
C LEU A 152 18.18 -8.70 19.86
N TYR A 153 18.56 -7.55 20.40
CA TYR A 153 19.75 -7.33 21.22
C TYR A 153 19.60 -6.11 22.11
N ASP A 154 20.43 -6.01 23.14
CA ASP A 154 20.32 -4.98 24.16
C ASP A 154 20.38 -3.58 23.59
N GLY A 155 19.47 -2.72 24.05
CA GLY A 155 19.40 -1.32 23.66
C GLY A 155 18.76 -1.05 22.30
N ARG A 156 18.35 -2.10 21.54
CA ARG A 156 17.73 -1.91 20.23
C ARG A 156 16.29 -1.42 20.32
N ARG A 157 15.95 -0.44 19.48
CA ARG A 157 14.58 -0.02 19.25
C ARG A 157 13.99 -0.86 18.12
N VAL A 158 12.90 -1.56 18.41
CA VAL A 158 12.25 -2.43 17.42
C VAL A 158 10.77 -2.09 17.33
N LEU A 159 10.29 -1.77 16.15
CA LEU A 159 8.86 -1.66 15.84
C LEU A 159 8.39 -2.93 15.14
N VAL A 160 7.32 -3.52 15.64
CA VAL A 160 6.77 -4.74 15.09
C VAL A 160 5.42 -4.45 14.43
N LEU A 161 5.30 -4.79 13.15
CA LEU A 161 4.02 -4.77 12.45
C LEU A 161 3.28 -6.08 12.76
N SER A 162 2.23 -5.96 13.58
CA SER A 162 1.43 -7.08 14.08
C SER A 162 0.61 -7.75 12.99
N ALA A 163 0.52 -9.09 13.04
CA ALA A 163 -0.35 -9.86 12.15
C ALA A 163 -1.82 -9.85 12.60
N GLY A 164 -2.05 -9.67 13.91
CA GLY A 164 -3.38 -9.66 14.50
C GLY A 164 -3.34 -9.37 16.00
N ALA A 165 -4.47 -9.54 16.67
CA ALA A 165 -4.65 -9.20 18.07
C ALA A 165 -3.82 -10.09 19.04
N SER A 166 -3.46 -11.32 18.65
CA SER A 166 -2.63 -12.23 19.47
C SER A 166 -1.14 -11.88 19.42
N THR A 167 -0.69 -11.18 18.37
CA THR A 167 0.73 -10.89 18.14
C THR A 167 1.44 -10.23 19.33
N PRO A 168 0.88 -9.23 20.04
CA PRO A 168 1.55 -8.64 21.19
C PRO A 168 1.84 -9.64 22.31
N ALA A 169 0.90 -10.57 22.60
CA ALA A 169 1.09 -11.60 23.61
C ALA A 169 2.17 -12.61 23.21
N GLU A 170 2.20 -13.01 21.95
CA GLU A 170 3.22 -13.90 21.38
C GLU A 170 4.62 -13.28 21.47
N ILE A 171 4.73 -11.98 21.13
CA ILE A 171 5.99 -11.22 21.26
C ILE A 171 6.43 -11.15 22.71
N ALA A 172 5.51 -10.85 23.65
CA ALA A 172 5.84 -10.76 25.06
C ALA A 172 6.34 -12.11 25.64
N ALA A 173 5.78 -13.22 25.20
CA ALA A 173 6.26 -14.56 25.56
C ALA A 173 7.67 -14.80 25.02
N LEU A 174 7.89 -14.55 23.72
CA LEU A 174 9.19 -14.72 23.05
C LEU A 174 10.28 -13.87 23.71
N LEU A 175 9.98 -12.61 24.08
CA LEU A 175 10.94 -11.73 24.76
C LEU A 175 11.32 -12.29 26.14
N ARG A 176 10.36 -12.78 26.93
CA ARG A 176 10.66 -13.41 28.24
C ARG A 176 11.52 -14.65 28.10
N ASP A 177 11.17 -15.54 27.17
CA ASP A 177 11.90 -16.78 26.93
C ASP A 177 13.37 -16.56 26.49
N ARG A 178 13.63 -15.40 25.91
CA ARG A 178 14.97 -15.00 25.44
C ARG A 178 15.73 -14.04 26.37
N GLY A 179 15.21 -13.81 27.56
CA GLY A 179 15.87 -12.97 28.57
C GLY A 179 15.59 -11.47 28.44
N TYR A 180 14.74 -11.06 27.50
CA TYR A 180 14.36 -9.65 27.27
C TYR A 180 13.08 -9.24 28.04
N GLY A 181 12.76 -9.90 29.14
CA GLY A 181 11.51 -9.65 29.91
C GLY A 181 11.39 -8.26 30.53
N ARG A 182 12.49 -7.44 30.51
CA ARG A 182 12.49 -6.05 30.96
C ARG A 182 12.32 -5.04 29.81
N SER A 183 12.08 -5.49 28.60
CA SER A 183 11.75 -4.61 27.46
C SER A 183 10.52 -3.74 27.76
N ARG A 184 10.54 -2.50 27.29
CA ARG A 184 9.49 -1.51 27.50
C ARG A 184 8.80 -1.17 26.18
#